data_9f073f3b4663d16f8ce765ff5109027b
#
_entry.id   9f073f3b4663d16f8ce765ff5109027b
#
_cell.length_a   1.000
_cell.length_b   1.000
_cell.length_c   1.000
_cell.angle_alpha   90.00
_cell.angle_beta   90.00
_cell.angle_gamma   90.00
#
_symmetry.space_group_name_H-M   'P 1'
#
loop_
_entity.id
_entity.type
_entity.pdbx_description
1 polymer ?
#
loop_
_entity_poly.entity_id
_entity_poly.type
_entity_poly.pdbx_seq_one_letter_code
_entity_poly.pdbx_strand_id
1 'polypeptide(L)'
;MNLHFVAVRAFATAGLLMVSLGAACQSEEKENQLTLDLQMMSRGEIRDGGFSSAEEGIDGKSNFVIERERLVVGYEKSWLQMKMNIQHQGVWGQSGKGSINVYEGWAKLVAKNGLFTQVGRQMLAYDDERIIGANDWSMTGFSHDALKLGYEGYGHKAHAVLAYNQNAENMNGGTYYIKGSQPYKTMQTLWYHYDVPKIPLGASVLFMNIGMQGGEKGVNERTEWQQVFGGYVKYSPKLWSVEGSYYRQMGKNEDGIKIRAWMASVKAQLNPSRYYGFKAGYDYLSGDKYFAVPPKGGLGLVKHDVIRGFNPIYGSHNKFYGAMDFFYVSTYVNGFTPGLQNAFIGGFVRPTKEMRVGFEYHYLAMSTSLTDMDKTLGHEFELKAEYKVMKDVNLSAGFSYMTGTKTMERLKRASDDGSLKWGWLSLNISPRIFTTKW
;
A
#
# COMPACT_ATOMS: atom_id res chain seq x y z
N MET A 1 -22.57 -12.41 18.40
CA MET A 1 -22.60 -13.47 17.35
C MET A 1 -21.17 -13.97 17.23
N ASN A 2 -20.91 -15.22 17.65
CA ASN A 2 -19.54 -15.76 17.80
C ASN A 2 -18.78 -15.80 16.48
N LEU A 3 -17.67 -15.07 16.38
CA LEU A 3 -16.76 -15.02 15.22
C LEU A 3 -16.24 -16.40 14.79
N HIS A 4 -16.08 -17.36 15.71
CA HIS A 4 -15.73 -18.74 15.41
C HIS A 4 -16.69 -19.40 14.42
N PHE A 5 -17.98 -19.11 14.52
CA PHE A 5 -19.00 -19.63 13.59
C PHE A 5 -18.91 -18.99 12.20
N VAL A 6 -18.45 -17.74 12.09
CA VAL A 6 -18.35 -17.04 10.79
C VAL A 6 -17.15 -17.52 10.00
N ALA A 7 -15.97 -17.65 10.63
CA ALA A 7 -14.76 -18.13 9.95
C ALA A 7 -14.91 -19.60 9.51
N VAL A 8 -15.39 -20.49 10.39
CA VAL A 8 -15.60 -21.91 10.05
C VAL A 8 -16.68 -22.07 8.99
N ARG A 9 -17.78 -21.31 9.05
CA ARG A 9 -18.81 -21.31 8.00
C ARG A 9 -18.29 -20.76 6.67
N ALA A 10 -17.44 -19.73 6.68
CA ALA A 10 -16.82 -19.20 5.49
C ALA A 10 -15.89 -20.24 4.82
N PHE A 11 -15.09 -20.97 5.59
CA PHE A 11 -14.26 -22.06 5.08
C PHE A 11 -15.10 -23.27 4.59
N ALA A 12 -16.17 -23.63 5.30
CA ALA A 12 -17.07 -24.69 4.87
C ALA A 12 -17.86 -24.31 3.59
N THR A 13 -18.32 -23.07 3.48
CA THR A 13 -18.96 -22.54 2.26
C THR A 13 -17.98 -22.46 1.09
N ALA A 14 -16.72 -22.09 1.35
CA ALA A 14 -15.64 -22.11 0.36
C ALA A 14 -15.31 -23.53 -0.09
N GLY A 15 -15.34 -24.52 0.81
CA GLY A 15 -15.19 -25.92 0.49
C GLY A 15 -16.31 -26.44 -0.44
N LEU A 16 -17.56 -26.08 -0.17
CA LEU A 16 -18.71 -26.39 -1.03
C LEU A 16 -18.65 -25.69 -2.39
N LEU A 17 -18.17 -24.45 -2.44
CA LEU A 17 -17.92 -23.71 -3.69
C LEU A 17 -16.76 -24.36 -4.49
N MET A 18 -15.72 -24.87 -3.84
CA MET A 18 -14.63 -25.59 -4.51
C MET A 18 -15.12 -26.90 -5.15
N VAL A 19 -16.05 -27.62 -4.52
CA VAL A 19 -16.64 -28.84 -5.08
C VAL A 19 -17.51 -28.51 -6.31
N SER A 20 -18.28 -27.43 -6.28
CA SER A 20 -19.07 -26.98 -7.43
C SER A 20 -18.20 -26.41 -8.57
N LEU A 21 -17.07 -25.76 -8.26
CA LEU A 21 -16.08 -25.33 -9.25
C LEU A 21 -15.38 -26.53 -9.90
N GLY A 22 -15.07 -27.60 -9.16
CA GLY A 22 -14.49 -28.84 -9.69
C GLY A 22 -15.37 -29.49 -10.78
N ALA A 23 -16.68 -29.45 -10.64
CA ALA A 23 -17.61 -29.94 -11.66
C ALA A 23 -17.69 -29.06 -12.94
N ALA A 24 -17.35 -27.76 -12.83
CA ALA A 24 -17.32 -26.82 -13.95
C ALA A 24 -15.96 -26.74 -14.67
N CYS A 25 -14.93 -27.42 -14.14
CA CYS A 25 -13.54 -27.35 -14.60
C CYS A 25 -13.16 -28.31 -15.73
N GLN A 26 -14.09 -28.88 -16.49
CA GLN A 26 -13.73 -29.61 -17.73
C GLN A 26 -13.35 -28.61 -18.83
N SER A 27 -12.06 -28.20 -18.86
CA SER A 27 -11.52 -27.32 -19.90
C SER A 27 -10.76 -28.09 -20.96
N GLU A 28 -10.65 -27.54 -22.19
CA GLU A 28 -9.62 -27.94 -23.14
C GLU A 28 -8.26 -27.91 -22.43
N GLU A 29 -7.48 -28.98 -22.57
CA GLU A 29 -6.18 -29.09 -21.93
C GLU A 29 -5.24 -28.04 -22.53
N LYS A 30 -5.03 -26.93 -21.79
CA LYS A 30 -3.86 -26.08 -22.03
C LYS A 30 -2.62 -26.82 -21.55
N GLU A 31 -1.53 -26.69 -22.29
CA GLU A 31 -0.22 -27.17 -21.88
C GLU A 31 0.10 -26.68 -20.46
N ASN A 32 0.65 -27.55 -19.65
CA ASN A 32 1.19 -27.15 -18.36
C ASN A 32 2.38 -26.21 -18.59
N GLN A 33 2.53 -25.20 -17.77
CA GLN A 33 3.67 -24.28 -17.83
C GLN A 33 4.30 -24.15 -16.43
N LEU A 34 5.61 -24.31 -16.38
CA LEU A 34 6.43 -23.99 -15.20
C LEU A 34 7.37 -22.84 -15.55
N THR A 35 7.45 -21.84 -14.68
CA THR A 35 8.35 -20.69 -14.79
C THR A 35 9.20 -20.55 -13.54
N LEU A 36 10.44 -20.09 -13.74
CA LEU A 36 11.34 -19.71 -12.66
C LEU A 36 11.94 -18.35 -12.97
N ASP A 37 11.64 -17.38 -12.13
CA ASP A 37 12.13 -16.02 -12.25
C ASP A 37 13.01 -15.68 -11.04
N LEU A 38 14.07 -14.92 -11.27
CA LEU A 38 14.86 -14.28 -10.21
C LEU A 38 14.63 -12.77 -10.25
N GLN A 39 14.66 -12.14 -9.09
CA GLN A 39 14.74 -10.70 -8.97
C GLN A 39 15.79 -10.35 -7.94
N MET A 40 16.69 -9.45 -8.30
CA MET A 40 17.64 -8.81 -7.40
C MET A 40 17.43 -7.31 -7.47
N MET A 41 17.26 -6.66 -6.34
CA MET A 41 17.17 -5.21 -6.24
C MET A 41 18.12 -4.73 -5.15
N SER A 42 19.05 -3.85 -5.51
CA SER A 42 19.90 -3.15 -4.56
C SER A 42 19.63 -1.66 -4.67
N ARG A 43 19.48 -0.96 -3.53
CA ARG A 43 19.25 0.48 -3.49
C ARG A 43 20.12 1.15 -2.44
N GLY A 44 21.03 2.03 -2.91
CA GLY A 44 21.76 2.96 -2.05
C GLY A 44 20.92 4.19 -1.79
N GLU A 45 20.86 4.64 -0.54
CA GLU A 45 20.13 5.82 -0.12
C GLU A 45 21.01 6.77 0.69
N ILE A 46 20.83 8.07 0.47
CA ILE A 46 21.42 9.16 1.25
C ILE A 46 20.26 10.03 1.72
N ARG A 47 20.19 10.28 3.01
CA ARG A 47 19.16 11.10 3.63
C ARG A 47 19.76 12.17 4.51
N ASP A 48 19.18 13.36 4.47
CA ASP A 48 19.47 14.47 5.37
C ASP A 48 18.12 14.96 5.92
N GLY A 49 17.80 14.52 7.14
CA GLY A 49 16.46 14.60 7.70
C GLY A 49 15.47 13.58 7.11
N GLY A 50 14.22 13.66 7.47
CA GLY A 50 13.14 12.79 6.94
C GLY A 50 12.53 11.86 7.97
N PHE A 51 12.25 10.63 7.67
CA PHE A 51 11.33 9.68 8.33
C PHE A 51 11.32 9.58 9.87
N SER A 52 12.36 9.97 10.57
CA SER A 52 12.35 10.08 12.03
C SER A 52 12.46 11.54 12.46
N SER A 53 11.74 11.92 13.52
CA SER A 53 12.07 13.11 14.28
C SER A 53 13.52 12.99 14.75
N ALA A 54 14.35 14.01 14.51
CA ALA A 54 15.69 14.03 15.07
C ALA A 54 15.59 13.93 16.60
N GLU A 55 16.18 12.91 17.20
CA GLU A 55 16.45 12.94 18.63
C GLU A 55 17.48 14.02 18.89
N GLU A 56 17.31 14.76 19.99
CA GLU A 56 18.19 15.87 20.35
C GLU A 56 19.65 15.34 20.42
N GLY A 57 20.53 15.87 19.56
CA GLY A 57 21.94 15.47 19.47
C GLY A 57 22.30 14.39 18.44
N ILE A 58 21.33 13.88 17.66
CA ILE A 58 21.61 12.97 16.54
C ILE A 58 21.57 13.76 15.23
N ASP A 59 22.67 13.77 14.48
CA ASP A 59 22.69 14.27 13.10
C ASP A 59 21.74 13.43 12.25
N GLY A 60 20.69 14.05 11.69
CA GLY A 60 19.64 13.41 10.89
C GLY A 60 20.15 12.81 9.57
N LYS A 61 21.48 12.84 9.30
CA LYS A 61 22.08 12.29 8.09
C LYS A 61 22.27 10.79 8.19
N SER A 62 21.86 10.11 7.15
CA SER A 62 22.03 8.66 7.02
C SER A 62 22.39 8.26 5.60
N ASN A 63 23.19 7.20 5.48
CA ASN A 63 23.45 6.54 4.21
C ASN A 63 23.50 5.03 4.45
N PHE A 64 22.93 4.28 3.54
CA PHE A 64 22.88 2.82 3.61
C PHE A 64 22.58 2.22 2.25
N VAL A 65 22.89 0.94 2.10
CA VAL A 65 22.48 0.13 0.94
C VAL A 65 21.58 -0.98 1.45
N ILE A 66 20.40 -1.08 0.86
CA ILE A 66 19.43 -2.14 1.12
C ILE A 66 19.29 -3.03 -0.10
N GLU A 67 19.01 -4.30 0.13
CA GLU A 67 18.88 -5.29 -0.92
C GLU A 67 17.67 -6.18 -0.71
N ARG A 68 17.17 -6.72 -1.83
CA ARG A 68 16.10 -7.70 -1.87
C ARG A 68 16.35 -8.66 -3.01
N GLU A 69 16.33 -9.95 -2.71
CA GLU A 69 16.35 -11.04 -3.68
C GLU A 69 15.05 -11.83 -3.60
N ARG A 70 14.50 -12.17 -4.76
CA ARG A 70 13.31 -13.01 -4.87
C ARG A 70 13.54 -14.18 -5.82
N LEU A 71 13.13 -15.36 -5.37
CA LEU A 71 12.97 -16.54 -6.21
C LEU A 71 11.47 -16.77 -6.40
N VAL A 72 11.02 -16.71 -7.65
CA VAL A 72 9.60 -16.84 -7.99
C VAL A 72 9.40 -18.08 -8.83
N VAL A 73 8.65 -19.04 -8.31
CA VAL A 73 8.20 -20.25 -9.03
C VAL A 73 6.73 -20.06 -9.38
N GLY A 74 6.40 -20.16 -10.65
CA GLY A 74 5.02 -20.12 -11.16
C GLY A 74 4.66 -21.42 -11.86
N TYR A 75 3.50 -21.97 -11.55
CA TYR A 75 2.90 -23.09 -12.28
C TYR A 75 1.53 -22.70 -12.80
N GLU A 76 1.25 -22.99 -14.05
CA GLU A 76 -0.03 -22.73 -14.69
C GLU A 76 -0.51 -23.95 -15.48
N LYS A 77 -1.78 -24.27 -15.27
CA LYS A 77 -2.57 -25.23 -16.04
C LYS A 77 -3.93 -24.57 -16.31
N SER A 78 -4.70 -25.09 -17.26
CA SER A 78 -5.99 -24.49 -17.66
C SER A 78 -6.93 -24.08 -16.51
N TRP A 79 -6.95 -24.83 -15.43
CA TRP A 79 -7.85 -24.63 -14.28
C TRP A 79 -7.12 -24.34 -12.97
N LEU A 80 -5.77 -24.38 -12.94
CA LEU A 80 -4.95 -24.22 -11.74
C LEU A 80 -3.78 -23.28 -12.02
N GLN A 81 -3.59 -22.30 -11.17
CA GLN A 81 -2.41 -21.46 -11.10
C GLN A 81 -1.84 -21.54 -9.70
N MET A 82 -0.52 -21.62 -9.59
CA MET A 82 0.19 -21.60 -8.32
C MET A 82 1.39 -20.66 -8.41
N LYS A 83 1.70 -20.00 -7.31
CA LYS A 83 2.88 -19.15 -7.19
C LYS A 83 3.52 -19.32 -5.83
N MET A 84 4.85 -19.44 -5.84
CA MET A 84 5.69 -19.35 -4.65
C MET A 84 6.74 -18.26 -4.91
N ASN A 85 6.83 -17.28 -4.01
CA ASN A 85 7.79 -16.19 -4.06
C ASN A 85 8.49 -16.11 -2.72
N ILE A 86 9.73 -16.62 -2.66
CA ILE A 86 10.60 -16.55 -1.49
C ILE A 86 11.44 -15.30 -1.62
N GLN A 87 11.49 -14.50 -0.57
CA GLN A 87 12.18 -13.23 -0.53
C GLN A 87 13.22 -13.21 0.58
N HIS A 88 14.44 -12.81 0.25
CA HIS A 88 15.42 -12.30 1.20
C HIS A 88 15.41 -10.76 1.16
N GLN A 89 15.70 -10.13 2.28
CA GLN A 89 15.94 -8.69 2.38
C GLN A 89 16.96 -8.40 3.48
N GLY A 90 17.79 -7.41 3.24
CA GLY A 90 18.86 -7.04 4.16
C GLY A 90 19.41 -5.65 3.95
N VAL A 91 20.33 -5.27 4.82
CA VAL A 91 21.14 -4.07 4.71
C VAL A 91 22.61 -4.52 4.60
N TRP A 92 23.36 -3.94 3.68
CA TRP A 92 24.76 -4.29 3.50
C TRP A 92 25.55 -4.03 4.78
N GLY A 93 26.38 -4.99 5.17
CA GLY A 93 27.16 -4.93 6.40
C GLY A 93 26.44 -5.42 7.66
N GLN A 94 25.14 -5.68 7.62
CA GLN A 94 24.40 -6.32 8.72
C GLN A 94 24.53 -7.85 8.67
N SER A 95 25.71 -8.36 8.92
CA SER A 95 25.96 -9.81 8.93
C SER A 95 25.00 -10.54 9.86
N GLY A 96 24.31 -11.56 9.32
CA GLY A 96 23.40 -12.44 10.06
C GLY A 96 22.06 -11.81 10.47
N LYS A 97 21.70 -10.62 9.98
CA LYS A 97 20.45 -9.92 10.32
C LYS A 97 19.46 -9.75 9.15
N GLY A 98 19.76 -10.30 7.97
CA GLY A 98 18.80 -10.37 6.87
C GLY A 98 17.62 -11.26 7.23
N SER A 99 16.46 -11.01 6.63
CA SER A 99 15.26 -11.85 6.81
C SER A 99 14.93 -12.60 5.54
N ILE A 100 14.56 -13.89 5.68
CA ILE A 100 14.01 -14.69 4.62
C ILE A 100 12.55 -14.97 4.96
N ASN A 101 11.64 -14.71 4.02
CA ASN A 101 10.22 -14.96 4.21
C ASN A 101 9.56 -15.40 2.90
N VAL A 102 8.36 -15.96 3.03
CA VAL A 102 7.48 -16.18 1.88
C VAL A 102 6.69 -14.90 1.64
N TYR A 103 6.99 -14.21 0.55
CA TYR A 103 6.27 -13.01 0.14
C TYR A 103 4.91 -13.34 -0.47
N GLU A 104 4.86 -14.37 -1.35
CA GLU A 104 3.62 -14.95 -1.86
C GLU A 104 3.72 -16.48 -1.86
N GLY A 105 2.61 -17.12 -1.53
CA GLY A 105 2.48 -18.60 -1.57
C GLY A 105 1.00 -18.92 -1.68
N TRP A 106 0.50 -19.11 -2.92
CA TRP A 106 -0.92 -19.30 -3.15
C TRP A 106 -1.22 -20.27 -4.29
N ALA A 107 -2.44 -20.82 -4.24
CA ALA A 107 -3.05 -21.58 -5.33
C ALA A 107 -4.37 -20.90 -5.76
N LYS A 108 -4.62 -20.85 -7.07
CA LYS A 108 -5.84 -20.28 -7.67
C LYS A 108 -6.48 -21.33 -8.57
N LEU A 109 -7.73 -21.66 -8.28
CA LEU A 109 -8.60 -22.48 -9.13
C LEU A 109 -9.45 -21.58 -10.00
N VAL A 110 -9.48 -21.81 -11.30
CA VAL A 110 -10.17 -20.97 -12.28
C VAL A 110 -11.18 -21.81 -13.05
N ALA A 111 -12.43 -21.34 -13.10
CA ALA A 111 -13.48 -21.95 -13.91
C ALA A 111 -13.61 -21.24 -15.28
N LYS A 112 -14.14 -21.93 -16.28
CA LYS A 112 -14.32 -21.40 -17.66
C LYS A 112 -15.19 -20.15 -17.72
N ASN A 113 -16.15 -20.03 -16.82
CA ASN A 113 -17.08 -18.91 -16.74
C ASN A 113 -16.51 -17.65 -16.08
N GLY A 114 -15.20 -17.61 -15.74
CA GLY A 114 -14.54 -16.48 -15.10
C GLY A 114 -14.59 -16.47 -13.57
N LEU A 115 -15.27 -17.44 -12.95
CA LEU A 115 -15.22 -17.63 -11.49
C LEU A 115 -13.87 -18.19 -11.08
N PHE A 116 -13.37 -17.78 -9.93
CA PHE A 116 -12.14 -18.32 -9.36
C PHE A 116 -12.15 -18.31 -7.82
N THR A 117 -11.31 -19.18 -7.26
CA THR A 117 -10.95 -19.19 -5.85
C THR A 117 -9.44 -19.16 -5.71
N GLN A 118 -8.89 -18.27 -4.89
CA GLN A 118 -7.46 -18.19 -4.61
C GLN A 118 -7.25 -18.24 -3.09
N VAL A 119 -6.35 -19.10 -2.64
CA VAL A 119 -6.05 -19.28 -1.22
C VAL A 119 -4.55 -19.25 -0.98
N GLY A 120 -4.16 -18.63 0.13
CA GLY A 120 -2.76 -18.52 0.58
C GLY A 120 -2.31 -17.07 0.71
N ARG A 121 -0.99 -16.89 0.92
CA ARG A 121 -0.34 -15.58 1.03
C ARG A 121 -0.26 -14.93 -0.33
N GLN A 122 -0.88 -13.78 -0.48
CA GLN A 122 -1.06 -13.11 -1.77
C GLN A 122 -1.01 -11.59 -1.65
N MET A 123 -0.55 -10.94 -2.68
CA MET A 123 -0.70 -9.50 -2.82
C MET A 123 -2.17 -9.16 -3.07
N LEU A 124 -2.63 -8.09 -2.46
CA LEU A 124 -3.89 -7.44 -2.77
C LEU A 124 -3.59 -6.02 -3.23
N ALA A 125 -3.97 -5.69 -4.46
CA ALA A 125 -3.78 -4.37 -5.04
C ALA A 125 -5.02 -4.02 -5.85
N TYR A 126 -5.70 -2.94 -5.47
CA TYR A 126 -6.93 -2.49 -6.10
C TYR A 126 -6.85 -1.02 -6.48
N ASP A 127 -7.45 -0.68 -7.61
CA ASP A 127 -7.58 0.68 -8.16
C ASP A 127 -6.20 1.35 -8.34
N ASP A 128 -5.99 2.52 -7.74
CA ASP A 128 -4.70 3.21 -7.73
C ASP A 128 -3.78 2.74 -6.59
N GLU A 129 -4.18 1.74 -5.81
CA GLU A 129 -3.51 1.23 -4.61
C GLU A 129 -3.46 2.23 -3.43
N ARG A 130 -4.34 3.19 -3.39
CA ARG A 130 -4.38 4.21 -2.34
C ARG A 130 -4.85 3.67 -0.99
N ILE A 131 -5.71 2.65 -0.97
CA ILE A 131 -6.29 2.04 0.23
C ILE A 131 -5.69 0.66 0.53
N ILE A 132 -5.48 -0.13 -0.50
CA ILE A 132 -4.86 -1.45 -0.42
C ILE A 132 -3.98 -1.67 -1.66
N GLY A 133 -2.71 -1.93 -1.43
CA GLY A 133 -1.71 -2.05 -2.48
C GLY A 133 -0.56 -2.97 -2.10
N ALA A 134 0.26 -3.28 -3.08
CA ALA A 134 1.42 -4.17 -2.92
C ALA A 134 2.59 -3.52 -2.18
N ASN A 135 2.69 -2.20 -2.22
CA ASN A 135 3.83 -1.42 -1.70
C ASN A 135 5.21 -2.00 -2.09
N ASP A 136 5.34 -2.44 -3.34
CA ASP A 136 6.52 -3.17 -3.84
C ASP A 136 7.79 -2.30 -3.96
N TRP A 137 7.66 -1.00 -3.78
CA TRP A 137 8.78 -0.07 -3.59
C TRP A 137 9.55 -0.35 -2.30
N SER A 138 8.83 -0.68 -1.22
CA SER A 138 9.43 -1.16 0.03
C SER A 138 10.16 -2.47 -0.20
N MET A 139 11.26 -2.69 0.50
CA MET A 139 11.98 -3.97 0.44
C MET A 139 11.13 -5.14 0.93
N THR A 140 10.22 -4.89 1.87
CA THR A 140 9.31 -5.93 2.38
C THR A 140 8.14 -6.22 1.45
N GLY A 141 7.54 -5.19 0.84
CA GLY A 141 6.25 -5.29 0.18
C GLY A 141 5.10 -5.61 1.15
N PHE A 142 3.87 -5.67 0.63
CA PHE A 142 2.69 -6.09 1.40
C PHE A 142 2.08 -7.36 0.84
N SER A 143 1.73 -8.29 1.72
CA SER A 143 1.00 -9.51 1.38
C SER A 143 0.02 -9.87 2.48
N HIS A 144 -1.02 -10.63 2.13
CA HIS A 144 -2.12 -11.00 3.02
C HIS A 144 -2.39 -12.49 2.96
N ASP A 145 -2.51 -13.15 4.11
CA ASP A 145 -2.96 -14.54 4.20
C ASP A 145 -4.49 -14.55 4.09
N ALA A 146 -5.00 -14.99 2.94
CA ALA A 146 -6.40 -14.79 2.61
C ALA A 146 -6.98 -15.88 1.69
N LEU A 147 -8.29 -16.05 1.78
CA LEU A 147 -9.15 -16.66 0.78
C LEU A 147 -9.77 -15.53 -0.06
N LYS A 148 -9.57 -15.57 -1.38
CA LYS A 148 -10.19 -14.66 -2.33
C LYS A 148 -11.09 -15.45 -3.28
N LEU A 149 -12.36 -15.11 -3.29
CA LEU A 149 -13.35 -15.56 -4.25
C LEU A 149 -13.55 -14.47 -5.28
N GLY A 150 -13.62 -14.79 -6.54
CA GLY A 150 -13.76 -13.76 -7.56
C GLY A 150 -14.44 -14.23 -8.83
N TYR A 151 -14.87 -13.22 -9.57
CA TYR A 151 -15.34 -13.33 -10.94
C TYR A 151 -14.63 -12.28 -11.79
N GLU A 152 -14.14 -12.69 -12.95
CA GLU A 152 -13.56 -11.79 -13.95
C GLU A 152 -14.08 -12.17 -15.33
N GLY A 153 -14.86 -11.29 -15.96
CA GLY A 153 -15.41 -11.52 -17.29
C GLY A 153 -16.28 -10.38 -17.79
N TYR A 154 -16.32 -10.18 -19.09
CA TYR A 154 -17.18 -9.19 -19.77
C TYR A 154 -17.03 -7.75 -19.26
N GLY A 155 -15.82 -7.37 -18.83
CA GLY A 155 -15.54 -6.07 -18.23
C GLY A 155 -15.85 -5.96 -16.74
N HIS A 156 -16.44 -6.97 -16.13
CA HIS A 156 -16.73 -7.04 -14.71
C HIS A 156 -15.62 -7.75 -13.95
N LYS A 157 -15.23 -7.23 -12.80
CA LYS A 157 -14.36 -7.89 -11.81
C LYS A 157 -15.00 -7.73 -10.44
N ALA A 158 -15.27 -8.84 -9.78
CA ALA A 158 -15.86 -8.84 -8.44
C ALA A 158 -15.04 -9.76 -7.54
N HIS A 159 -14.53 -9.22 -6.43
CA HIS A 159 -13.69 -9.97 -5.48
C HIS A 159 -14.28 -9.88 -4.07
N ALA A 160 -14.34 -11.02 -3.40
CA ALA A 160 -14.60 -11.13 -1.98
C ALA A 160 -13.36 -11.75 -1.32
N VAL A 161 -12.74 -11.04 -0.39
CA VAL A 161 -11.52 -11.45 0.30
C VAL A 161 -11.82 -11.64 1.79
N LEU A 162 -11.38 -12.78 2.33
CA LEU A 162 -11.48 -13.12 3.74
C LEU A 162 -10.07 -13.40 4.27
N ALA A 163 -9.56 -12.55 5.14
CA ALA A 163 -8.27 -12.71 5.78
C ALA A 163 -8.44 -12.87 7.29
N TYR A 164 -7.59 -13.73 7.87
CA TYR A 164 -7.62 -14.02 9.29
C TYR A 164 -6.20 -14.31 9.79
N ASN A 165 -5.77 -13.58 10.83
CA ASN A 165 -4.43 -13.66 11.37
C ASN A 165 -4.44 -14.18 12.80
N GLN A 166 -3.50 -15.08 13.09
CA GLN A 166 -3.18 -15.58 14.43
C GLN A 166 -1.66 -15.66 14.59
N ASN A 167 -1.18 -15.51 15.81
CA ASN A 167 0.26 -15.59 16.11
C ASN A 167 0.75 -17.03 16.31
N ALA A 168 -0.16 -17.97 16.61
CA ALA A 168 0.17 -19.37 16.85
C ALA A 168 -1.08 -20.25 16.67
N GLU A 169 -0.88 -21.55 16.59
CA GLU A 169 -1.93 -22.56 16.72
C GLU A 169 -2.39 -22.59 18.19
N ASN A 170 -3.63 -22.16 18.45
CA ASN A 170 -4.20 -22.16 19.80
C ASN A 170 -5.10 -23.39 20.01
N MET A 171 -4.52 -24.52 20.35
CA MET A 171 -5.24 -25.78 20.52
C MET A 171 -6.14 -25.80 21.76
N ASN A 172 -5.84 -24.95 22.76
CA ASN A 172 -6.59 -24.84 24.02
C ASN A 172 -7.56 -23.64 24.05
N GLY A 173 -7.89 -23.09 22.87
CA GLY A 173 -8.78 -21.94 22.75
C GLY A 173 -8.06 -20.59 22.81
N GLY A 174 -8.83 -19.53 22.56
CA GLY A 174 -8.35 -18.17 22.48
C GLY A 174 -8.11 -17.71 21.03
N THR A 175 -8.39 -16.43 20.79
CA THR A 175 -8.24 -15.81 19.46
C THR A 175 -7.54 -14.47 19.56
N TYR A 176 -6.68 -14.32 20.57
CA TYR A 176 -5.93 -13.09 20.79
C TYR A 176 -4.81 -12.99 19.75
N TYR A 177 -4.77 -11.87 19.02
CA TYR A 177 -3.78 -11.58 18.00
C TYR A 177 -2.89 -10.41 18.44
N ILE A 178 -1.60 -10.66 18.61
CA ILE A 178 -0.60 -9.61 18.79
C ILE A 178 -0.20 -9.10 17.41
N LYS A 179 -0.16 -7.79 17.20
CA LYS A 179 0.27 -7.20 15.92
C LYS A 179 1.58 -7.83 15.44
N GLY A 180 1.54 -8.41 14.25
CA GLY A 180 2.68 -8.98 13.54
C GLY A 180 2.92 -8.26 12.21
N SER A 181 3.35 -9.00 11.20
CA SER A 181 3.55 -8.49 9.84
C SER A 181 2.26 -7.97 9.18
N GLN A 182 1.10 -8.43 9.64
CA GLN A 182 -0.22 -8.03 9.15
C GLN A 182 -0.95 -7.27 10.27
N PRO A 183 -1.36 -6.03 10.05
CA PRO A 183 -1.79 -5.14 11.13
C PRO A 183 -3.26 -5.34 11.58
N TYR A 184 -3.95 -6.39 11.18
CA TYR A 184 -5.32 -6.72 11.58
C TYR A 184 -5.43 -8.17 12.10
N LYS A 185 -6.44 -8.42 12.92
CA LYS A 185 -6.84 -9.77 13.35
C LYS A 185 -7.65 -10.48 12.27
N THR A 186 -8.54 -9.75 11.61
CA THR A 186 -9.38 -10.26 10.51
C THR A 186 -9.76 -9.12 9.55
N MET A 187 -9.93 -9.44 8.28
CA MET A 187 -10.35 -8.48 7.28
C MET A 187 -11.30 -9.16 6.28
N GLN A 188 -12.43 -8.51 6.01
CA GLN A 188 -13.36 -8.86 4.94
C GLN A 188 -13.36 -7.69 3.96
N THR A 189 -13.07 -7.98 2.69
CA THR A 189 -13.05 -6.97 1.63
C THR A 189 -13.96 -7.39 0.50
N LEU A 190 -14.78 -6.48 0.05
CA LEU A 190 -15.57 -6.60 -1.18
C LEU A 190 -15.10 -5.52 -2.14
N TRP A 191 -14.73 -5.90 -3.33
CA TRP A 191 -14.35 -4.99 -4.40
C TRP A 191 -15.05 -5.39 -5.69
N TYR A 192 -15.61 -4.38 -6.37
CA TYR A 192 -16.22 -4.55 -7.67
C TYR A 192 -15.72 -3.47 -8.61
N HIS A 193 -15.33 -3.87 -9.82
CA HIS A 193 -14.88 -2.98 -10.88
C HIS A 193 -15.61 -3.30 -12.16
N TYR A 194 -15.91 -2.27 -12.94
CA TYR A 194 -16.51 -2.38 -14.26
C TYR A 194 -15.75 -1.52 -15.27
N ASP A 195 -15.22 -2.17 -16.31
CA ASP A 195 -14.69 -1.53 -17.50
C ASP A 195 -15.82 -1.38 -18.52
N VAL A 196 -16.24 -0.15 -18.84
CA VAL A 196 -17.35 0.12 -19.74
C VAL A 196 -16.98 -0.26 -21.17
N PRO A 197 -17.72 -1.14 -21.84
CA PRO A 197 -17.41 -1.54 -23.22
C PRO A 197 -17.41 -0.35 -24.16
N LYS A 198 -16.39 -0.26 -25.05
CA LYS A 198 -16.21 0.77 -26.08
C LYS A 198 -15.96 2.20 -25.56
N ILE A 199 -15.98 2.42 -24.24
CA ILE A 199 -15.67 3.72 -23.63
C ILE A 199 -14.48 3.50 -22.69
N PRO A 200 -13.41 4.33 -22.74
CA PRO A 200 -12.24 4.17 -21.88
C PRO A 200 -12.54 4.64 -20.44
N LEU A 201 -13.60 4.11 -19.85
CA LEU A 201 -14.09 4.42 -18.51
C LEU A 201 -14.12 3.15 -17.68
N GLY A 202 -13.41 3.16 -16.57
CA GLY A 202 -13.47 2.16 -15.52
C GLY A 202 -13.92 2.79 -14.21
N ALA A 203 -14.74 2.07 -13.46
CA ALA A 203 -15.20 2.51 -12.14
C ALA A 203 -15.22 1.34 -11.17
N SER A 204 -14.91 1.59 -9.91
CA SER A 204 -14.95 0.58 -8.86
C SER A 204 -15.53 1.10 -7.56
N VAL A 205 -16.02 0.16 -6.77
CA VAL A 205 -16.41 0.35 -5.38
C VAL A 205 -15.67 -0.63 -4.49
N LEU A 206 -15.27 -0.16 -3.32
CA LEU A 206 -14.54 -0.93 -2.31
C LEU A 206 -15.27 -0.82 -0.97
N PHE A 207 -15.47 -1.96 -0.31
CA PHE A 207 -15.85 -2.03 1.09
C PHE A 207 -14.89 -2.94 1.83
N MET A 208 -14.36 -2.46 2.96
CA MET A 208 -13.51 -3.24 3.86
C MET A 208 -14.08 -3.18 5.27
N ASN A 209 -14.16 -4.32 5.94
CA ASN A 209 -14.45 -4.45 7.35
C ASN A 209 -13.24 -5.08 8.03
N ILE A 210 -12.62 -4.35 8.93
CA ILE A 210 -11.32 -4.67 9.52
C ILE A 210 -11.51 -4.85 11.02
N GLY A 211 -11.20 -6.04 11.53
CA GLY A 211 -11.22 -6.34 12.95
C GLY A 211 -9.82 -6.19 13.55
N MET A 212 -9.69 -5.29 14.49
CA MET A 212 -8.45 -5.05 15.25
C MET A 212 -8.53 -5.73 16.62
N GLN A 213 -7.39 -6.24 17.13
CA GLN A 213 -7.32 -6.75 18.48
C GLN A 213 -7.28 -5.59 19.45
N GLY A 214 -8.29 -5.49 20.29
CA GLY A 214 -8.36 -4.57 21.43
C GLY A 214 -8.35 -5.32 22.76
N GLY A 215 -8.09 -4.58 23.85
CA GLY A 215 -8.03 -5.11 25.19
C GLY A 215 -6.76 -5.89 25.52
N GLU A 216 -6.69 -6.42 26.73
CA GLU A 216 -5.58 -7.20 27.25
C GLU A 216 -5.90 -8.69 27.22
N LYS A 217 -4.88 -9.52 26.90
CA LYS A 217 -5.01 -10.98 26.82
C LYS A 217 -5.50 -11.57 28.15
N GLY A 218 -6.59 -12.35 28.07
CA GLY A 218 -7.15 -13.03 29.26
C GLY A 218 -7.93 -12.12 30.24
N VAL A 219 -8.01 -10.81 30.00
CA VAL A 219 -8.67 -9.85 30.89
C VAL A 219 -9.93 -9.27 30.24
N ASN A 220 -9.79 -8.59 29.13
CA ASN A 220 -10.89 -7.89 28.46
C ASN A 220 -10.73 -7.92 26.93
N GLU A 221 -10.36 -9.07 26.41
CA GLU A 221 -10.16 -9.29 24.98
C GLU A 221 -11.40 -8.92 24.18
N ARG A 222 -11.20 -8.13 23.13
CA ARG A 222 -12.27 -7.74 22.22
C ARG A 222 -11.75 -7.54 20.81
N THR A 223 -12.63 -7.56 19.85
CA THR A 223 -12.34 -7.17 18.48
C THR A 223 -13.08 -5.86 18.20
N GLU A 224 -12.32 -4.81 17.96
CA GLU A 224 -12.85 -3.53 17.51
C GLU A 224 -12.92 -3.51 16.00
N TRP A 225 -13.96 -2.88 15.45
CA TRP A 225 -14.26 -2.92 14.03
C TRP A 225 -14.14 -1.55 13.39
N GLN A 226 -13.32 -1.49 12.36
CA GLN A 226 -13.17 -0.34 11.47
C GLN A 226 -13.69 -0.71 10.08
N GLN A 227 -14.43 0.21 9.45
CA GLN A 227 -14.89 0.06 8.07
C GLN A 227 -14.29 1.13 7.18
N VAL A 228 -13.98 0.75 5.93
CA VAL A 228 -13.64 1.65 4.84
C VAL A 228 -14.61 1.40 3.69
N PHE A 229 -15.20 2.45 3.19
CA PHE A 229 -16.10 2.40 2.04
C PHE A 229 -15.81 3.55 1.09
N GLY A 230 -15.79 3.25 -0.20
CA GLY A 230 -15.60 4.29 -1.21
C GLY A 230 -15.50 3.74 -2.62
N GLY A 231 -15.00 4.55 -3.51
CA GLY A 231 -14.88 4.18 -4.90
C GLY A 231 -13.82 4.99 -5.65
N TYR A 232 -13.50 4.50 -6.80
CA TYR A 232 -12.53 5.04 -7.73
C TYR A 232 -13.13 5.05 -9.14
N VAL A 233 -12.83 6.09 -9.91
CA VAL A 233 -13.22 6.21 -11.30
C VAL A 233 -12.04 6.72 -12.12
N LYS A 234 -11.87 6.15 -13.31
CA LYS A 234 -10.86 6.57 -14.27
C LYS A 234 -11.46 6.63 -15.67
N TYR A 235 -11.34 7.79 -16.29
CA TYR A 235 -11.60 7.99 -17.71
C TYR A 235 -10.27 8.24 -18.41
N SER A 236 -9.91 7.38 -19.38
CA SER A 236 -8.56 7.35 -19.96
C SER A 236 -8.61 7.23 -21.49
N PRO A 237 -9.05 8.27 -22.22
CA PRO A 237 -8.94 8.31 -23.66
C PRO A 237 -7.47 8.40 -24.10
N LYS A 238 -7.23 8.34 -25.41
CA LYS A 238 -5.90 8.09 -25.99
C LYS A 238 -4.79 9.04 -25.54
N LEU A 239 -5.11 10.34 -25.33
CA LEU A 239 -4.09 11.38 -25.08
C LEU A 239 -4.09 11.91 -23.64
N TRP A 240 -5.13 11.68 -22.89
CA TRP A 240 -5.27 12.20 -21.53
C TRP A 240 -6.05 11.25 -20.65
N SER A 241 -5.97 11.45 -19.37
CA SER A 241 -6.81 10.72 -18.41
C SER A 241 -7.19 11.63 -17.25
N VAL A 242 -8.36 11.35 -16.67
CA VAL A 242 -8.75 11.89 -15.37
C VAL A 242 -9.16 10.71 -14.50
N GLU A 243 -8.68 10.73 -13.27
CA GLU A 243 -9.07 9.76 -12.26
C GLU A 243 -9.43 10.46 -10.96
N GLY A 244 -10.32 9.86 -10.20
CA GLY A 244 -10.74 10.38 -8.91
C GLY A 244 -11.16 9.27 -7.97
N SER A 245 -11.01 9.53 -6.68
CA SER A 245 -11.41 8.61 -5.62
C SER A 245 -12.01 9.33 -4.44
N TYR A 246 -12.90 8.64 -3.74
CA TYR A 246 -13.45 9.07 -2.47
C TYR A 246 -13.57 7.86 -1.55
N TYR A 247 -13.06 7.98 -0.32
CA TYR A 247 -13.16 6.94 0.70
C TYR A 247 -13.53 7.53 2.06
N ARG A 248 -14.33 6.79 2.81
CA ARG A 248 -14.74 7.12 4.17
C ARG A 248 -14.35 6.01 5.12
N GLN A 249 -13.85 6.40 6.30
CA GLN A 249 -13.55 5.49 7.41
C GLN A 249 -14.50 5.75 8.57
N MET A 250 -14.97 4.66 9.18
CA MET A 250 -15.89 4.68 10.31
C MET A 250 -15.64 3.49 11.23
N GLY A 251 -16.35 3.42 12.35
CA GLY A 251 -16.20 2.37 13.35
C GLY A 251 -15.28 2.80 14.50
N LYS A 252 -14.38 1.92 14.93
CA LYS A 252 -13.47 2.15 16.05
C LYS A 252 -12.08 1.59 15.78
N ASN A 253 -11.04 2.23 16.34
CA ASN A 253 -9.69 1.69 16.39
C ASN A 253 -9.53 0.63 17.49
N GLU A 254 -8.34 0.07 17.66
CA GLU A 254 -8.00 -0.94 18.68
C GLU A 254 -8.26 -0.48 20.13
N ASP A 255 -8.21 0.82 20.40
CA ASP A 255 -8.49 1.41 21.72
C ASP A 255 -9.98 1.66 21.97
N GLY A 256 -10.84 1.39 20.99
CA GLY A 256 -12.28 1.64 21.07
C GLY A 256 -12.69 3.07 20.75
N ILE A 257 -11.76 3.92 20.25
CA ILE A 257 -12.02 5.31 19.88
C ILE A 257 -12.75 5.34 18.54
N LYS A 258 -13.82 6.12 18.44
CA LYS A 258 -14.61 6.27 17.21
C LYS A 258 -13.80 6.90 16.08
N ILE A 259 -13.98 6.38 14.86
CA ILE A 259 -13.37 6.91 13.63
C ILE A 259 -14.45 7.60 12.80
N ARG A 260 -14.13 8.80 12.28
CA ARG A 260 -14.96 9.58 11.36
C ARG A 260 -14.07 10.35 10.39
N ALA A 261 -13.40 9.62 9.52
CA ALA A 261 -12.42 10.18 8.60
C ALA A 261 -12.86 9.98 7.13
N TRP A 262 -12.34 10.79 6.24
CA TRP A 262 -12.60 10.69 4.80
C TRP A 262 -11.46 11.27 3.98
N MET A 263 -11.37 10.85 2.73
CA MET A 263 -10.46 11.42 1.76
C MET A 263 -11.14 11.59 0.39
N ALA A 264 -10.61 12.52 -0.39
CA ALA A 264 -10.92 12.68 -1.79
C ALA A 264 -9.66 12.97 -2.59
N SER A 265 -9.61 12.51 -3.82
CA SER A 265 -8.48 12.72 -4.73
C SER A 265 -8.98 12.93 -6.15
N VAL A 266 -8.30 13.80 -6.88
CA VAL A 266 -8.45 13.95 -8.32
C VAL A 266 -7.07 14.11 -8.97
N LYS A 267 -6.85 13.43 -10.10
CA LYS A 267 -5.63 13.55 -10.88
C LYS A 267 -5.99 13.59 -12.36
N ALA A 268 -5.39 14.54 -13.07
CA ALA A 268 -5.44 14.63 -14.52
C ALA A 268 -4.04 14.41 -15.10
N GLN A 269 -3.97 13.72 -16.23
CA GLN A 269 -2.74 13.49 -16.96
C GLN A 269 -2.96 13.74 -18.43
N LEU A 270 -1.99 14.38 -19.08
CA LEU A 270 -1.96 14.69 -20.50
C LEU A 270 -0.68 14.11 -21.11
N ASN A 271 -0.82 13.25 -22.12
CA ASN A 271 0.29 12.62 -22.83
C ASN A 271 0.20 12.95 -24.32
N PRO A 272 0.58 14.17 -24.74
CA PRO A 272 0.49 14.59 -26.14
C PRO A 272 1.41 13.77 -27.04
N SER A 273 2.47 13.20 -26.46
CA SER A 273 3.46 12.41 -27.15
C SER A 273 3.93 11.24 -26.26
N ARG A 274 4.52 10.22 -26.91
CA ARG A 274 5.27 9.17 -26.18
C ARG A 274 6.53 9.70 -25.49
N TYR A 275 7.00 10.87 -25.88
CA TYR A 275 8.26 11.46 -25.40
C TYR A 275 8.09 12.37 -24.17
N TYR A 276 6.90 12.92 -23.97
CA TYR A 276 6.62 13.77 -22.83
C TYR A 276 5.15 13.73 -22.42
N GLY A 277 4.91 14.04 -21.18
CA GLY A 277 3.57 14.16 -20.62
C GLY A 277 3.57 15.00 -19.36
N PHE A 278 2.39 15.43 -18.96
CA PHE A 278 2.15 16.29 -17.81
C PHE A 278 1.09 15.67 -16.91
N LYS A 279 1.16 15.95 -15.63
CA LYS A 279 0.12 15.59 -14.66
C LYS A 279 -0.09 16.69 -13.66
N ALA A 280 -1.30 16.78 -13.15
CA ALA A 280 -1.64 17.63 -12.01
C ALA A 280 -2.74 16.94 -11.20
N GLY A 281 -2.79 17.24 -9.93
CA GLY A 281 -3.83 16.68 -9.07
C GLY A 281 -3.91 17.33 -7.71
N TYR A 282 -4.88 16.86 -6.96
CA TYR A 282 -5.13 17.32 -5.60
C TYR A 282 -5.67 16.18 -4.75
N ASP A 283 -5.06 15.99 -3.60
CA ASP A 283 -5.48 15.05 -2.57
C ASP A 283 -5.92 15.80 -1.32
N TYR A 284 -7.00 15.36 -0.72
CA TYR A 284 -7.50 15.87 0.55
C TYR A 284 -7.75 14.71 1.50
N LEU A 285 -7.04 14.68 2.62
CA LEU A 285 -7.22 13.74 3.73
C LEU A 285 -7.72 14.53 4.94
N SER A 286 -8.87 14.15 5.49
CA SER A 286 -9.41 14.77 6.69
C SER A 286 -8.46 14.63 7.88
N GLY A 287 -8.53 15.56 8.83
CA GLY A 287 -7.64 15.63 9.99
C GLY A 287 -8.36 15.86 11.30
N ASP A 288 -7.64 15.62 12.38
CA ASP A 288 -8.08 15.86 13.74
C ASP A 288 -8.13 17.38 14.03
N LYS A 289 -9.13 17.82 14.77
CA LYS A 289 -9.40 19.24 15.01
C LYS A 289 -8.71 19.80 16.25
N TYR A 290 -8.22 18.94 17.15
CA TYR A 290 -7.65 19.38 18.41
C TYR A 290 -6.21 18.91 18.52
N PHE A 291 -5.33 19.84 18.77
CA PHE A 291 -3.92 19.63 19.02
C PHE A 291 -3.53 20.41 20.26
N ALA A 292 -3.18 19.72 21.32
CA ALA A 292 -2.52 20.30 22.47
C ALA A 292 -1.01 20.06 22.32
N VAL A 293 -0.23 21.11 22.13
CA VAL A 293 1.23 21.02 22.21
C VAL A 293 1.57 20.84 23.69
N PRO A 294 2.16 19.72 24.10
CA PRO A 294 2.61 19.60 25.49
C PRO A 294 3.66 20.68 25.78
N PRO A 295 3.70 21.23 26.99
CA PRO A 295 4.82 22.07 27.41
C PRO A 295 6.13 21.33 27.23
N LYS A 296 7.23 22.05 26.97
CA LYS A 296 8.57 21.47 26.82
C LYS A 296 8.83 20.42 27.92
N GLY A 297 9.02 19.14 27.54
CA GLY A 297 9.31 18.04 28.45
C GLY A 297 8.12 17.20 28.92
N GLY A 298 6.87 17.47 28.52
CA GLY A 298 5.70 16.71 28.92
C GLY A 298 5.14 15.81 27.80
N LEU A 299 4.91 14.54 28.06
CA LEU A 299 4.08 13.65 27.25
C LEU A 299 2.61 13.97 27.54
N GLY A 300 2.08 15.03 26.95
CA GLY A 300 0.65 15.32 27.00
C GLY A 300 -0.09 14.34 26.08
N LEU A 301 -0.66 13.28 26.63
CA LEU A 301 -1.56 12.41 25.87
C LEU A 301 -2.84 13.17 25.58
N VAL A 302 -3.05 13.56 24.32
CA VAL A 302 -4.34 14.08 23.88
C VAL A 302 -5.29 12.88 23.78
N LYS A 303 -6.27 12.82 24.67
CA LYS A 303 -7.34 11.84 24.59
C LYS A 303 -8.30 12.23 23.47
N HIS A 304 -8.23 11.50 22.37
CA HIS A 304 -9.17 11.69 21.25
C HIS A 304 -10.51 11.02 21.59
N ASP A 305 -11.59 11.76 21.59
CA ASP A 305 -12.95 11.18 21.63
C ASP A 305 -13.36 10.63 20.25
N VAL A 306 -12.85 11.21 19.19
CA VAL A 306 -13.11 10.83 17.81
C VAL A 306 -11.86 11.09 16.95
N ILE A 307 -11.38 10.06 16.27
CA ILE A 307 -10.33 10.17 15.25
C ILE A 307 -10.97 10.66 13.95
N ARG A 308 -10.46 11.78 13.43
CA ARG A 308 -10.87 12.37 12.15
C ARG A 308 -9.74 12.36 11.12
N GLY A 309 -8.52 12.06 11.53
CA GLY A 309 -7.39 11.86 10.64
C GLY A 309 -7.59 10.63 9.76
N PHE A 310 -7.60 10.82 8.44
CA PHE A 310 -7.71 9.71 7.51
C PHE A 310 -6.40 8.93 7.43
N ASN A 311 -6.48 7.61 7.51
CA ASN A 311 -5.35 6.70 7.41
C ASN A 311 -5.53 5.78 6.18
N PRO A 312 -4.72 5.89 5.11
CA PRO A 312 -4.76 5.00 3.93
C PRO A 312 -4.33 3.54 4.19
N ILE A 313 -4.35 3.07 5.38
CA ILE A 313 -4.22 1.72 5.97
C ILE A 313 -3.17 0.81 5.30
N TYR A 314 -3.51 0.18 4.15
CA TYR A 314 -2.67 -0.80 3.43
C TYR A 314 -2.27 -0.29 2.05
N GLY A 315 -2.32 1.02 1.82
CA GLY A 315 -1.98 1.64 0.54
C GLY A 315 -0.49 1.60 0.23
N SER A 316 -0.15 1.73 -1.05
CA SER A 316 1.22 1.92 -1.53
C SER A 316 1.63 3.38 -1.37
N HIS A 317 2.05 3.77 -0.18
CA HIS A 317 2.23 5.18 0.24
C HIS A 317 3.21 5.95 -0.63
N ASN A 318 4.32 5.32 -1.02
CA ASN A 318 5.33 5.92 -1.89
C ASN A 318 4.85 6.36 -3.29
N LYS A 319 3.58 6.12 -3.62
CA LYS A 319 2.96 6.57 -4.86
C LYS A 319 2.24 7.92 -4.72
N PHE A 320 2.06 8.40 -3.49
CA PHE A 320 1.19 9.52 -3.16
C PHE A 320 1.83 10.45 -2.13
N TYR A 321 1.44 11.70 -2.09
CA TYR A 321 1.77 12.65 -1.02
C TYR A 321 3.25 13.05 -0.93
N GLY A 322 3.98 13.01 -2.04
CA GLY A 322 5.41 13.26 -2.13
C GLY A 322 6.25 11.99 -1.98
N ALA A 323 7.39 11.92 -2.65
CA ALA A 323 8.25 10.74 -2.67
C ALA A 323 8.93 10.48 -1.33
N MET A 324 9.17 11.51 -0.52
CA MET A 324 9.69 11.38 0.84
C MET A 324 8.70 10.72 1.80
N ASP A 325 7.39 10.74 1.48
CA ASP A 325 6.31 10.18 2.30
C ASP A 325 6.30 10.71 3.75
N PHE A 326 6.86 11.92 3.93
CA PHE A 326 7.19 12.47 5.23
C PHE A 326 5.97 12.78 6.09
N PHE A 327 4.90 13.29 5.49
CA PHE A 327 3.68 13.63 6.22
C PHE A 327 2.74 12.46 6.42
N TYR A 328 3.05 11.32 5.83
CA TYR A 328 2.23 10.13 5.90
C TYR A 328 2.86 9.04 6.78
N VAL A 329 4.10 8.66 6.53
CA VAL A 329 4.80 7.56 7.24
C VAL A 329 5.41 8.03 8.56
N SER A 330 5.96 9.26 8.58
CA SER A 330 6.59 9.82 9.78
C SER A 330 5.55 10.17 10.85
N THR A 331 5.80 9.77 12.08
CA THR A 331 4.90 10.05 13.21
C THR A 331 4.79 11.54 13.50
N TYR A 332 3.57 11.98 13.77
CA TYR A 332 3.31 13.29 14.33
C TYR A 332 3.44 13.25 15.86
N VAL A 333 3.74 14.40 16.44
CA VAL A 333 3.79 14.55 17.90
C VAL A 333 2.46 14.08 18.52
N ASN A 334 2.53 13.19 19.51
CA ASN A 334 1.39 12.62 20.23
C ASN A 334 0.39 11.84 19.38
N GLY A 335 0.81 11.29 18.24
CA GLY A 335 -0.08 10.53 17.36
C GLY A 335 -1.19 11.37 16.71
N PHE A 336 -1.07 12.69 16.77
CA PHE A 336 -2.01 13.61 16.14
C PHE A 336 -1.85 13.58 14.61
N THR A 337 -2.98 13.60 13.89
CA THR A 337 -2.99 13.63 12.44
C THR A 337 -3.80 14.83 11.95
N PRO A 338 -3.14 15.94 11.55
CA PRO A 338 -3.83 17.18 11.15
C PRO A 338 -4.53 17.06 9.78
N GLY A 339 -4.48 15.88 9.17
CA GLY A 339 -4.87 15.67 7.79
C GLY A 339 -3.89 16.28 6.81
N LEU A 340 -4.13 16.08 5.52
CA LEU A 340 -3.21 16.50 4.47
C LEU A 340 -3.98 17.04 3.27
N GLN A 341 -3.55 18.18 2.77
CA GLN A 341 -3.83 18.70 1.45
C GLN A 341 -2.54 18.60 0.65
N ASN A 342 -2.60 17.96 -0.50
CA ASN A 342 -1.47 17.79 -1.41
C ASN A 342 -1.90 18.26 -2.80
N ALA A 343 -1.50 19.45 -3.20
CA ALA A 343 -1.63 19.92 -4.57
C ALA A 343 -0.33 19.65 -5.31
N PHE A 344 -0.40 18.97 -6.45
CA PHE A 344 0.80 18.60 -7.18
C PHE A 344 0.70 18.84 -8.68
N ILE A 345 1.85 19.12 -9.26
CA ILE A 345 2.05 19.21 -10.70
C ILE A 345 3.36 18.51 -11.05
N GLY A 346 3.39 17.86 -12.19
CA GLY A 346 4.57 17.16 -12.65
C GLY A 346 4.50 16.75 -14.10
N GLY A 347 5.48 15.98 -14.51
CA GLY A 347 5.54 15.47 -15.85
C GLY A 347 6.74 14.57 -16.07
N PHE A 348 6.93 14.19 -17.32
CA PHE A 348 8.09 13.41 -17.72
C PHE A 348 8.54 13.77 -19.13
N VAL A 349 9.82 13.51 -19.39
CA VAL A 349 10.41 13.46 -20.72
C VAL A 349 11.10 12.11 -20.94
N ARG A 350 11.13 11.66 -22.18
CA ARG A 350 11.89 10.49 -22.62
C ARG A 350 12.90 10.92 -23.69
N PRO A 351 14.14 11.25 -23.27
CA PRO A 351 15.19 11.63 -24.20
C PRO A 351 15.53 10.51 -25.18
N THR A 352 15.46 9.25 -24.73
CA THR A 352 15.60 8.06 -25.56
C THR A 352 14.46 7.07 -25.29
N LYS A 353 14.43 5.95 -26.00
CA LYS A 353 13.45 4.87 -25.76
C LYS A 353 13.69 4.17 -24.41
N GLU A 354 14.94 4.15 -23.99
CA GLU A 354 15.42 3.48 -22.80
C GLU A 354 15.38 4.37 -21.55
N MET A 355 15.36 5.70 -21.74
CA MET A 355 15.45 6.68 -20.65
C MET A 355 14.14 7.43 -20.44
N ARG A 356 13.74 7.55 -19.19
CA ARG A 356 12.63 8.39 -18.74
C ARG A 356 13.10 9.25 -17.57
N VAL A 357 12.86 10.55 -17.64
CA VAL A 357 13.10 11.49 -16.54
C VAL A 357 11.76 12.11 -16.16
N GLY A 358 11.37 11.97 -14.93
CA GLY A 358 10.16 12.54 -14.33
C GLY A 358 10.52 13.64 -13.32
N PHE A 359 9.66 14.63 -13.23
CA PHE A 359 9.71 15.66 -12.19
C PHE A 359 8.34 15.85 -11.59
N GLU A 360 8.30 16.22 -10.31
CA GLU A 360 7.07 16.51 -9.58
C GLU A 360 7.31 17.60 -8.55
N TYR A 361 6.30 18.43 -8.32
CA TYR A 361 6.26 19.44 -7.29
C TYR A 361 5.00 19.24 -6.48
N HIS A 362 5.12 19.28 -5.16
CA HIS A 362 4.03 19.17 -4.21
C HIS A 362 3.97 20.40 -3.31
N TYR A 363 2.78 20.96 -3.17
CA TYR A 363 2.42 21.88 -2.11
C TYR A 363 1.65 21.09 -1.05
N LEU A 364 2.18 21.09 0.17
CA LEU A 364 1.68 20.28 1.28
C LEU A 364 1.16 21.18 2.40
N ALA A 365 -0.07 20.94 2.84
CA ALA A 365 -0.71 21.73 3.89
C ALA A 365 -1.61 20.84 4.76
N MET A 366 -1.87 21.29 6.00
CA MET A 366 -2.86 20.65 6.87
C MET A 366 -4.28 20.85 6.31
N SER A 367 -5.13 19.84 6.42
CA SER A 367 -6.57 20.01 6.13
C SER A 367 -7.32 20.67 7.29
N THR A 368 -6.80 20.61 8.51
CA THR A 368 -7.37 21.18 9.72
C THR A 368 -6.72 22.54 10.03
N SER A 369 -7.48 23.48 10.57
CA SER A 369 -6.93 24.73 11.14
C SER A 369 -6.61 24.49 12.61
N LEU A 370 -5.41 24.86 13.01
CA LEU A 370 -4.96 24.85 14.41
C LEU A 370 -4.73 26.29 14.86
N THR A 371 -4.96 26.55 16.14
CA THR A 371 -4.72 27.88 16.72
C THR A 371 -3.24 28.23 16.66
N ASP A 372 -2.92 29.44 16.23
CA ASP A 372 -1.56 29.98 16.13
C ASP A 372 -0.60 29.18 15.23
N MET A 373 -1.15 28.52 14.19
CA MET A 373 -0.36 27.81 13.20
C MET A 373 -0.86 28.05 11.79
N ASP A 374 0.05 28.31 10.87
CA ASP A 374 -0.25 28.32 9.45
C ASP A 374 -0.51 26.90 8.94
N LYS A 375 -1.40 26.76 7.96
CA LYS A 375 -1.71 25.44 7.39
C LYS A 375 -0.57 24.86 6.56
N THR A 376 0.26 25.68 5.95
CA THR A 376 1.34 25.23 5.07
C THR A 376 2.36 24.40 5.84
N LEU A 377 2.59 23.17 5.37
CA LEU A 377 3.57 22.26 5.92
C LEU A 377 4.91 22.37 5.18
N GLY A 378 4.86 22.55 3.87
CA GLY A 378 6.07 22.67 3.06
C GLY A 378 5.84 22.44 1.57
N HIS A 379 6.96 22.41 0.86
CA HIS A 379 7.03 22.19 -0.58
C HIS A 379 8.04 21.08 -0.86
N GLU A 380 7.65 20.09 -1.64
CA GLU A 380 8.56 19.01 -2.07
C GLU A 380 8.77 19.07 -3.57
N PHE A 381 10.03 18.96 -3.97
CA PHE A 381 10.47 18.87 -5.37
C PHE A 381 11.11 17.51 -5.59
N GLU A 382 10.70 16.83 -6.64
CA GLU A 382 11.13 15.48 -6.97
C GLU A 382 11.72 15.42 -8.37
N LEU A 383 12.79 14.67 -8.51
CA LEU A 383 13.37 14.27 -9.78
C LEU A 383 13.59 12.76 -9.75
N LYS A 384 13.13 12.06 -10.78
CA LYS A 384 13.32 10.61 -10.94
C LYS A 384 13.81 10.31 -12.34
N ALA A 385 14.88 9.53 -12.46
CA ALA A 385 15.36 9.00 -13.73
C ALA A 385 15.27 7.48 -13.74
N GLU A 386 14.84 6.91 -14.84
CA GLU A 386 14.75 5.48 -15.09
C GLU A 386 15.48 5.18 -16.40
N TYR A 387 16.37 4.21 -16.42
CA TYR A 387 17.15 3.81 -17.57
C TYR A 387 17.17 2.30 -17.74
N LYS A 388 16.70 1.82 -18.87
CA LYS A 388 16.79 0.42 -19.25
C LYS A 388 18.18 0.15 -19.81
N VAL A 389 19.07 -0.40 -19.00
CA VAL A 389 20.47 -0.68 -19.36
C VAL A 389 20.53 -1.75 -20.45
N MET A 390 19.78 -2.83 -20.25
CA MET A 390 19.62 -3.95 -21.19
C MET A 390 18.34 -4.72 -20.86
N LYS A 391 18.07 -5.80 -21.57
CA LYS A 391 16.96 -6.68 -21.21
C LYS A 391 17.10 -7.14 -19.76
N ASP A 392 16.00 -7.05 -19.02
CA ASP A 392 15.89 -7.49 -17.61
C ASP A 392 16.79 -6.71 -16.59
N VAL A 393 17.47 -5.63 -17.02
CA VAL A 393 18.32 -4.79 -16.18
C VAL A 393 17.89 -3.33 -16.27
N ASN A 394 17.43 -2.78 -15.15
CA ASN A 394 16.98 -1.40 -15.03
C ASN A 394 17.78 -0.68 -13.94
N LEU A 395 18.23 0.52 -14.24
CA LEU A 395 18.83 1.45 -13.31
C LEU A 395 17.84 2.59 -13.07
N SER A 396 17.64 2.99 -11.84
CA SER A 396 16.82 4.14 -11.52
C SER A 396 17.46 4.96 -10.42
N ALA A 397 17.27 6.27 -10.47
CA ALA A 397 17.74 7.21 -9.47
C ALA A 397 16.63 8.20 -9.15
N GLY A 398 16.61 8.69 -7.93
CA GLY A 398 15.70 9.74 -7.51
C GLY A 398 16.38 10.71 -6.55
N PHE A 399 15.87 11.92 -6.57
CA PHE A 399 16.24 12.97 -5.65
C PHE A 399 15.00 13.75 -5.25
N SER A 400 14.81 13.95 -3.97
CA SER A 400 13.75 14.79 -3.42
C SER A 400 14.34 15.82 -2.48
N TYR A 401 13.80 17.04 -2.57
CA TYR A 401 14.13 18.15 -1.71
C TYR A 401 12.86 18.78 -1.17
N MET A 402 12.75 18.88 0.14
CA MET A 402 11.61 19.50 0.80
C MET A 402 12.04 20.71 1.62
N THR A 403 11.33 21.81 1.45
CA THR A 403 11.40 22.97 2.33
C THR A 403 10.20 22.93 3.27
N GLY A 404 10.46 22.74 4.56
CA GLY A 404 9.44 22.74 5.60
C GLY A 404 9.16 24.14 6.15
N THR A 405 8.13 24.23 6.95
CA THR A 405 7.73 25.46 7.67
C THR A 405 7.88 25.26 9.17
N LYS A 406 7.82 26.35 9.93
CA LYS A 406 7.75 26.29 11.41
C LYS A 406 6.60 25.43 11.93
N THR A 407 5.50 25.35 11.18
CA THR A 407 4.38 24.45 11.49
C THR A 407 4.81 23.00 11.36
N MET A 408 5.52 22.63 10.28
CA MET A 408 6.07 21.30 10.10
C MET A 408 7.02 20.92 11.23
N GLU A 409 7.99 21.77 11.54
CA GLU A 409 8.96 21.55 12.62
C GLU A 409 8.25 21.30 13.96
N ARG A 410 7.25 22.12 14.28
CA ARG A 410 6.48 21.97 15.52
C ARG A 410 5.67 20.68 15.59
N LEU A 411 5.07 20.24 14.47
CA LEU A 411 4.25 19.04 14.40
C LEU A 411 5.06 17.75 14.32
N LYS A 412 6.24 17.80 13.73
CA LYS A 412 7.10 16.64 13.47
C LYS A 412 8.33 16.59 14.35
N ARG A 413 8.60 17.61 15.15
CA ARG A 413 9.89 17.80 15.86
C ARG A 413 11.08 17.66 14.91
N ALA A 414 10.96 18.18 13.71
CA ALA A 414 12.01 18.20 12.71
C ALA A 414 13.13 19.19 13.10
N SER A 415 14.29 19.07 12.43
CA SER A 415 15.42 19.96 12.64
C SER A 415 15.13 21.42 12.30
N ASP A 416 15.86 22.35 12.92
CA ASP A 416 15.62 23.79 12.89
C ASP A 416 15.74 24.45 11.51
N ASP A 417 16.33 23.80 10.50
CA ASP A 417 16.49 24.38 9.16
C ASP A 417 15.35 24.08 8.19
N GLY A 418 14.38 23.24 8.61
CA GLY A 418 13.17 22.92 7.83
C GLY A 418 13.41 22.27 6.49
N SER A 419 14.65 21.98 6.10
CA SER A 419 14.99 21.37 4.82
C SER A 419 15.29 19.88 4.97
N LEU A 420 14.70 19.06 4.06
CA LEU A 420 14.96 17.62 4.01
C LEU A 420 15.45 17.25 2.62
N LYS A 421 16.38 16.29 2.56
CA LYS A 421 16.95 15.81 1.30
C LYS A 421 16.99 14.29 1.29
N TRP A 422 16.62 13.72 0.18
CA TRP A 422 16.69 12.29 -0.05
C TRP A 422 17.17 12.00 -1.46
N GLY A 423 18.25 11.26 -1.57
CA GLY A 423 18.79 10.75 -2.82
C GLY A 423 18.88 9.25 -2.80
N TRP A 424 18.62 8.59 -3.91
CA TRP A 424 18.75 7.15 -4.03
C TRP A 424 19.14 6.73 -5.43
N LEU A 425 19.84 5.59 -5.50
CA LEU A 425 20.18 4.88 -6.74
C LEU A 425 19.83 3.41 -6.58
N SER A 426 19.06 2.87 -7.51
CA SER A 426 18.57 1.47 -7.46
C SER A 426 18.91 0.73 -8.75
N LEU A 427 19.48 -0.45 -8.61
CA LEU A 427 19.67 -1.44 -9.66
C LEU A 427 18.65 -2.55 -9.47
N ASN A 428 17.90 -2.87 -10.53
CA ASN A 428 16.97 -3.99 -10.55
C ASN A 428 17.32 -4.93 -11.70
N ILE A 429 17.57 -6.20 -11.38
CA ILE A 429 17.87 -7.29 -12.31
C ILE A 429 16.79 -8.34 -12.12
N SER A 430 16.01 -8.64 -13.17
CA SER A 430 14.83 -9.51 -13.05
C SER A 430 14.64 -10.43 -14.26
N PRO A 431 15.58 -11.39 -14.48
CA PRO A 431 15.47 -12.33 -15.58
C PRO A 431 14.47 -13.46 -15.29
N ARG A 432 13.79 -13.91 -16.34
CA ARG A 432 13.20 -15.25 -16.37
C ARG A 432 14.30 -16.23 -16.71
N ILE A 433 14.67 -17.11 -15.76
CA ILE A 433 15.80 -18.04 -15.92
C ILE A 433 15.38 -19.37 -16.50
N PHE A 434 14.10 -19.75 -16.34
CA PHE A 434 13.60 -21.00 -16.87
C PHE A 434 12.10 -20.91 -17.22
N THR A 435 11.72 -21.54 -18.31
CA THR A 435 10.32 -21.79 -18.66
C THR A 435 10.24 -23.12 -19.43
N THR A 436 9.25 -23.93 -19.08
CA THR A 436 8.96 -25.17 -19.81
C THR A 436 7.46 -25.32 -19.95
N LYS A 437 7.05 -26.02 -21.00
CA LYS A 437 5.66 -26.40 -21.27
C LYS A 437 5.59 -27.85 -21.67
N TRP A 438 4.54 -28.57 -21.29
CA TRP A 438 4.32 -29.98 -21.60
C TRP A 438 2.84 -30.38 -21.54
#